data_b975a7b94c04909a310196bfe46d72ed
#
_entry.id   b975a7b94c04909a310196bfe46d72ed
#
_cell.length_a   1.000
_cell.length_b   1.000
_cell.length_c   1.000
_cell.angle_alpha   90.00
_cell.angle_beta   90.00
_cell.angle_gamma   90.00
#
_symmetry.space_group_name_H-M   'P 1'
#
loop_
_entity.id
_entity.type
_entity.pdbx_description
1 polymer ?
#
loop_
_entity_poly.entity_id
_entity_poly.type
_entity_poly.pdbx_seq_one_letter_code
_entity_poly.pdbx_strand_id
1 'polypeptide(L)'
;MYKIYPKTLFLGQIIQYLPSCQSTNDEASALIAHSDPAEGTLVITDNQTAGRGQRGNQWEAQAGQNLTVSAILRPVFLSASEQFWLNIALSLGIYDTLQPLLGDALRVKWPNDIYVGNQKLGGILIENILHGYNIEWSIVGMGLNINQTEFGYSTATSLQLQSPLSNTYDLPGLLSRLCETLEQRYLQLRSGQRDTLKINYLQILYRYQEEHPFESEGQVFRGTIVGVDATGRLAIATDGQVRYFGFKEVSFGMQDV
;
A
#
# COMPACT_ATOMS: atom_id res chain seq x y z
N MET A 1 -9.95 -11.20 -20.49
CA MET A 1 -9.78 -12.07 -19.29
C MET A 1 -8.37 -11.81 -18.76
N TYR A 2 -8.24 -11.35 -17.54
CA TYR A 2 -6.95 -11.11 -16.89
C TYR A 2 -6.32 -12.48 -16.55
N LYS A 3 -5.19 -12.82 -17.15
CA LYS A 3 -4.49 -14.08 -16.89
C LYS A 3 -3.12 -13.76 -16.32
N ILE A 4 -2.86 -14.23 -15.10
CA ILE A 4 -1.55 -14.19 -14.46
C ILE A 4 -1.15 -15.60 -14.01
N TYR A 5 0.13 -15.82 -13.84
CA TYR A 5 0.68 -17.12 -13.41
C TYR A 5 1.79 -16.89 -12.36
N PRO A 6 1.43 -16.35 -11.17
CA PRO A 6 2.42 -16.07 -10.14
C PRO A 6 2.95 -17.39 -9.55
N LYS A 7 4.24 -17.41 -9.21
CA LYS A 7 4.88 -18.53 -8.50
C LYS A 7 4.65 -18.40 -6.99
N THR A 8 3.38 -18.49 -6.58
CA THR A 8 2.91 -18.33 -5.22
C THR A 8 2.27 -19.62 -4.70
N LEU A 9 2.17 -19.74 -3.37
CA LEU A 9 1.45 -20.84 -2.73
C LEU A 9 -0.08 -20.62 -2.78
N PHE A 10 -0.53 -19.37 -2.62
CA PHE A 10 -1.95 -19.05 -2.58
C PHE A 10 -2.31 -17.68 -3.21
N LEU A 11 -1.46 -16.66 -3.09
CA LEU A 11 -1.81 -15.31 -3.52
C LEU A 11 -1.88 -15.21 -5.05
N GLY A 12 -3.06 -14.84 -5.56
CA GLY A 12 -3.29 -14.69 -7.00
C GLY A 12 -3.52 -15.98 -7.76
N GLN A 13 -3.70 -17.14 -7.06
CA GLN A 13 -4.08 -18.41 -7.69
C GLN A 13 -5.55 -18.41 -8.14
N ILE A 14 -6.38 -17.62 -7.44
CA ILE A 14 -7.80 -17.41 -7.79
C ILE A 14 -8.00 -15.93 -8.08
N ILE A 15 -8.65 -15.66 -9.22
CA ILE A 15 -8.89 -14.28 -9.68
C ILE A 15 -10.36 -14.12 -10.03
N GLN A 16 -10.99 -13.10 -9.47
CA GLN A 16 -12.25 -12.54 -9.93
C GLN A 16 -11.94 -11.27 -10.72
N TYR A 17 -12.09 -11.32 -12.03
CA TYR A 17 -11.93 -10.19 -12.92
C TYR A 17 -13.26 -9.55 -13.25
N LEU A 18 -13.35 -8.25 -13.08
CA LEU A 18 -14.51 -7.42 -13.40
C LEU A 18 -14.06 -6.32 -14.38
N PRO A 19 -14.65 -6.20 -15.58
CA PRO A 19 -14.29 -5.12 -16.52
C PRO A 19 -14.49 -3.73 -15.89
N SER A 20 -15.53 -3.57 -15.06
CA SER A 20 -15.79 -2.36 -14.28
C SER A 20 -16.52 -2.73 -12.98
N CYS A 21 -16.23 -2.01 -11.90
CA CYS A 21 -16.94 -2.09 -10.63
C CYS A 21 -16.90 -0.74 -9.91
N GLN A 22 -17.63 -0.60 -8.82
CA GLN A 22 -17.55 0.60 -8.00
C GLN A 22 -16.23 0.65 -7.24
N SER A 23 -15.91 -0.43 -6.52
CA SER A 23 -14.68 -0.57 -5.75
C SER A 23 -14.32 -2.05 -5.65
N THR A 24 -13.07 -2.41 -5.92
CA THR A 24 -12.59 -3.79 -5.75
C THR A 24 -12.63 -4.25 -4.29
N ASN A 25 -12.50 -3.34 -3.33
CA ASN A 25 -12.66 -3.65 -1.90
C ASN A 25 -14.12 -4.01 -1.57
N ASP A 26 -15.10 -3.30 -2.16
CA ASP A 26 -16.53 -3.60 -1.94
C ASP A 26 -16.90 -4.97 -2.54
N GLU A 27 -16.41 -5.27 -3.73
CA GLU A 27 -16.58 -6.59 -4.36
C GLU A 27 -15.93 -7.71 -3.54
N ALA A 28 -14.71 -7.48 -3.01
CA ALA A 28 -14.04 -8.43 -2.11
C ALA A 28 -14.82 -8.64 -0.81
N SER A 29 -15.38 -7.56 -0.24
CA SER A 29 -16.25 -7.63 0.95
C SER A 29 -17.53 -8.42 0.67
N ALA A 30 -18.17 -8.19 -0.47
CA ALA A 30 -19.36 -8.93 -0.91
C ALA A 30 -19.03 -10.42 -1.11
N LEU A 31 -17.85 -10.73 -1.67
CA LEU A 31 -17.40 -12.11 -1.85
C LEU A 31 -17.24 -12.82 -0.50
N ILE A 32 -16.63 -12.18 0.49
CA ILE A 32 -16.50 -12.72 1.86
C ILE A 32 -17.87 -12.92 2.51
N ALA A 33 -18.79 -11.97 2.35
CA ALA A 33 -20.13 -12.05 2.97
C ALA A 33 -21.00 -13.17 2.41
N HIS A 34 -20.81 -13.57 1.14
CA HIS A 34 -21.67 -14.51 0.44
C HIS A 34 -21.03 -15.88 0.21
N SER A 35 -19.73 -16.01 0.44
CA SER A 35 -18.97 -17.24 0.28
C SER A 35 -17.82 -17.28 1.29
N ASP A 36 -17.08 -18.38 1.33
CA ASP A 36 -15.83 -18.50 2.08
C ASP A 36 -14.68 -18.54 1.05
N PRO A 37 -14.24 -17.38 0.51
CA PRO A 37 -13.23 -17.35 -0.54
C PRO A 37 -11.89 -17.90 -0.01
N ALA A 38 -11.13 -18.56 -0.87
CA ALA A 38 -9.79 -19.00 -0.51
C ALA A 38 -8.89 -17.79 -0.18
N GLU A 39 -8.03 -17.91 0.84
CA GLU A 39 -6.99 -16.93 1.12
C GLU A 39 -6.14 -16.68 -0.14
N GLY A 40 -5.84 -15.42 -0.44
CA GLY A 40 -5.09 -15.03 -1.62
C GLY A 40 -5.93 -14.82 -2.88
N THR A 41 -7.26 -14.94 -2.80
CA THR A 41 -8.15 -14.56 -3.90
C THR A 41 -7.97 -13.07 -4.23
N LEU A 42 -7.82 -12.76 -5.53
CA LEU A 42 -7.75 -11.39 -6.03
C LEU A 42 -9.06 -10.97 -6.68
N VAL A 43 -9.48 -9.75 -6.41
CA VAL A 43 -10.53 -9.03 -7.16
C VAL A 43 -9.84 -7.93 -7.96
N ILE A 44 -9.97 -7.97 -9.29
CA ILE A 44 -9.28 -7.05 -10.21
C ILE A 44 -10.29 -6.37 -11.12
N THR A 45 -10.07 -5.09 -11.40
CA THR A 45 -10.86 -4.36 -12.38
C THR A 45 -9.98 -3.49 -13.28
N ASP A 46 -10.42 -3.30 -14.53
CA ASP A 46 -9.84 -2.30 -15.42
C ASP A 46 -10.35 -0.90 -15.09
N ASN A 47 -11.59 -0.77 -14.57
CA ASN A 47 -12.23 0.50 -14.32
C ASN A 47 -12.96 0.51 -12.98
N GLN A 48 -12.52 1.36 -12.07
CA GLN A 48 -13.16 1.58 -10.78
C GLN A 48 -13.89 2.93 -10.80
N THR A 49 -15.24 2.91 -10.65
CA THR A 49 -16.07 4.11 -10.80
C THR A 49 -16.26 4.91 -9.51
N ALA A 50 -16.02 4.29 -8.36
CA ALA A 50 -16.10 4.90 -7.03
C ALA A 50 -14.93 4.43 -6.16
N GLY A 51 -13.70 4.59 -6.66
CA GLY A 51 -12.49 4.18 -5.97
C GLY A 51 -12.32 4.91 -4.64
N ARG A 52 -11.98 4.15 -3.60
CA ARG A 52 -11.82 4.66 -2.24
C ARG A 52 -10.36 4.68 -1.81
N GLY A 53 -9.97 5.77 -1.15
CA GLY A 53 -8.75 5.88 -0.37
C GLY A 53 -9.06 5.88 1.12
N GLN A 54 -8.03 6.10 1.96
CA GLN A 54 -8.24 6.17 3.41
C GLN A 54 -9.10 7.37 3.82
N ARG A 55 -10.03 7.14 4.77
CA ARG A 55 -10.84 8.16 5.45
C ARG A 55 -11.54 9.15 4.51
N GLY A 56 -12.21 8.64 3.49
CA GLY A 56 -13.06 9.44 2.59
C GLY A 56 -12.33 10.09 1.41
N ASN A 57 -11.04 9.86 1.25
CA ASN A 57 -10.34 10.23 0.02
C ASN A 57 -10.83 9.34 -1.12
N GLN A 58 -10.81 9.88 -2.35
CA GLN A 58 -11.10 9.12 -3.56
C GLN A 58 -9.82 8.63 -4.20
N TRP A 59 -9.90 7.48 -4.87
CA TRP A 59 -8.86 6.96 -5.74
C TRP A 59 -9.36 7.03 -7.18
N GLU A 60 -8.67 7.81 -7.99
CA GLU A 60 -8.96 7.98 -9.42
C GLU A 60 -7.87 7.33 -10.25
N ALA A 61 -8.26 6.56 -11.27
CA ALA A 61 -7.35 5.90 -12.19
C ALA A 61 -7.98 5.80 -13.57
N GLN A 62 -7.19 6.04 -14.62
CA GLN A 62 -7.65 5.82 -15.98
C GLN A 62 -7.84 4.32 -16.24
N ALA A 63 -8.96 3.99 -16.88
CA ALA A 63 -9.34 2.61 -17.15
C ALA A 63 -8.28 1.88 -17.96
N GLY A 64 -7.89 0.68 -17.50
CA GLY A 64 -6.93 -0.20 -18.18
C GLY A 64 -5.47 0.27 -18.16
N GLN A 65 -5.15 1.38 -17.47
CA GLN A 65 -3.78 1.91 -17.42
C GLN A 65 -3.03 1.55 -16.14
N ASN A 66 -3.71 1.07 -15.13
CA ASN A 66 -3.17 0.97 -13.78
C ASN A 66 -3.49 -0.40 -13.15
N LEU A 67 -2.80 -0.75 -12.07
CA LEU A 67 -3.19 -1.89 -11.25
C LEU A 67 -4.20 -1.41 -10.20
N THR A 68 -5.43 -1.90 -10.32
CA THR A 68 -6.52 -1.69 -9.36
C THR A 68 -7.02 -3.05 -8.91
N VAL A 69 -6.58 -3.47 -7.73
CA VAL A 69 -6.74 -4.84 -7.24
C VAL A 69 -6.96 -4.87 -5.74
N SER A 70 -7.81 -5.79 -5.27
CA SER A 70 -7.95 -6.13 -3.86
C SER A 70 -7.59 -7.59 -3.64
N ALA A 71 -6.71 -7.85 -2.66
CA ALA A 71 -6.38 -9.20 -2.21
C ALA A 71 -7.15 -9.53 -0.93
N ILE A 72 -7.70 -10.74 -0.84
CA ILE A 72 -8.38 -11.26 0.35
C ILE A 72 -7.39 -12.12 1.13
N LEU A 73 -7.05 -11.69 2.35
CA LEU A 73 -6.14 -12.41 3.25
C LEU A 73 -6.86 -12.86 4.53
N ARG A 74 -6.31 -13.89 5.20
CA ARG A 74 -6.80 -14.41 6.49
C ARG A 74 -5.72 -14.36 7.58
N PRO A 75 -5.29 -13.17 8.03
CA PRO A 75 -4.19 -13.02 8.98
C PRO A 75 -4.66 -13.29 10.43
N VAL A 76 -5.25 -14.44 10.69
CA VAL A 76 -5.78 -14.84 12.03
C VAL A 76 -4.72 -14.89 13.12
N PHE A 77 -3.45 -14.83 12.75
CA PHE A 77 -2.30 -14.75 13.66
C PHE A 77 -2.02 -13.32 14.16
N LEU A 78 -2.79 -12.31 13.68
CA LEU A 78 -2.68 -10.93 14.12
C LEU A 78 -3.90 -10.53 14.95
N SER A 79 -3.66 -9.86 16.07
CA SER A 79 -4.70 -9.11 16.76
C SER A 79 -5.02 -7.80 16.03
N ALA A 80 -6.19 -7.22 16.32
CA ALA A 80 -6.59 -5.93 15.76
C ALA A 80 -5.59 -4.80 16.09
N SER A 81 -4.95 -4.84 17.27
CA SER A 81 -3.91 -3.88 17.67
C SER A 81 -2.61 -4.03 16.87
N GLU A 82 -2.41 -5.16 16.22
CA GLU A 82 -1.21 -5.49 15.44
C GLU A 82 -1.40 -5.29 13.93
N GLN A 83 -2.55 -4.75 13.50
CA GLN A 83 -2.89 -4.58 12.08
C GLN A 83 -1.83 -3.83 11.25
N PHE A 84 -1.05 -2.94 11.87
CA PHE A 84 -0.02 -2.18 11.16
C PHE A 84 1.13 -3.07 10.65
N TRP A 85 1.37 -4.23 11.26
CA TRP A 85 2.34 -5.20 10.75
C TRP A 85 1.99 -5.73 9.37
N LEU A 86 0.68 -5.88 9.09
CA LEU A 86 0.23 -6.25 7.75
C LEU A 86 0.55 -5.14 6.75
N ASN A 87 0.31 -3.88 7.12
CA ASN A 87 0.67 -2.74 6.27
C ASN A 87 2.17 -2.66 5.99
N ILE A 88 3.03 -2.90 6.99
CA ILE A 88 4.50 -2.97 6.82
C ILE A 88 4.86 -4.06 5.80
N ALA A 89 4.36 -5.28 5.98
CA ALA A 89 4.68 -6.40 5.09
C ALA A 89 4.25 -6.14 3.65
N LEU A 90 3.03 -5.63 3.45
CA LEU A 90 2.49 -5.36 2.12
C LEU A 90 3.18 -4.16 1.43
N SER A 91 3.52 -3.12 2.18
CA SER A 91 4.30 -1.99 1.65
C SER A 91 5.68 -2.44 1.17
N LEU A 92 6.35 -3.33 1.93
CA LEU A 92 7.61 -3.94 1.52
C LEU A 92 7.45 -4.80 0.26
N GLY A 93 6.36 -5.58 0.15
CA GLY A 93 6.09 -6.38 -1.05
C GLY A 93 5.91 -5.53 -2.30
N ILE A 94 5.20 -4.39 -2.20
CA ILE A 94 5.08 -3.44 -3.31
C ILE A 94 6.44 -2.81 -3.63
N TYR A 95 7.21 -2.42 -2.60
CA TYR A 95 8.56 -1.89 -2.79
C TYR A 95 9.45 -2.88 -3.53
N ASP A 96 9.49 -4.15 -3.12
CA ASP A 96 10.30 -5.21 -3.75
C ASP A 96 9.92 -5.45 -5.22
N THR A 97 8.64 -5.23 -5.57
CA THR A 97 8.16 -5.30 -6.96
C THR A 97 8.71 -4.17 -7.82
N LEU A 98 8.67 -2.94 -7.29
CA LEU A 98 8.90 -1.72 -8.06
C LEU A 98 10.34 -1.22 -8.01
N GLN A 99 11.09 -1.55 -6.93
CA GLN A 99 12.46 -1.07 -6.74
C GLN A 99 13.41 -1.42 -7.90
N PRO A 100 13.36 -2.62 -8.51
CA PRO A 100 14.21 -2.93 -9.66
C PRO A 100 13.96 -2.04 -10.89
N LEU A 101 12.80 -1.37 -10.95
CA LEU A 101 12.38 -0.50 -12.05
C LEU A 101 12.62 0.99 -11.75
N LEU A 102 12.55 1.38 -10.47
CA LEU A 102 12.56 2.78 -10.01
C LEU A 102 13.80 3.16 -9.21
N GLY A 103 14.60 2.17 -8.78
CA GLY A 103 15.81 2.40 -8.00
C GLY A 103 15.55 3.07 -6.63
N ASP A 104 16.52 3.88 -6.21
CA ASP A 104 16.55 4.48 -4.87
C ASP A 104 15.61 5.67 -4.68
N ALA A 105 14.92 6.12 -5.72
CA ALA A 105 13.91 7.17 -5.58
C ALA A 105 12.58 6.68 -4.99
N LEU A 106 12.37 5.35 -4.99
CA LEU A 106 11.16 4.73 -4.46
C LEU A 106 11.17 4.75 -2.92
N ARG A 107 10.06 5.17 -2.31
CA ARG A 107 9.87 5.22 -0.85
C ARG A 107 8.46 4.84 -0.47
N VAL A 108 8.30 4.40 0.77
CA VAL A 108 6.99 4.26 1.42
C VAL A 108 6.75 5.48 2.30
N LYS A 109 5.74 6.26 1.99
CA LYS A 109 5.30 7.37 2.84
C LYS A 109 4.25 6.86 3.82
N TRP A 110 4.57 6.97 5.10
CA TRP A 110 3.64 6.59 6.15
C TRP A 110 2.30 7.33 6.01
N PRO A 111 1.15 6.63 6.24
CA PRO A 111 1.11 5.23 6.69
C PRO A 111 1.15 4.20 5.54
N ASN A 112 0.74 4.53 4.31
CA ASN A 112 0.34 3.53 3.32
C ASN A 112 0.54 3.95 1.86
N ASP A 113 1.26 5.04 1.60
CA ASP A 113 1.46 5.56 0.26
C ASP A 113 2.80 5.14 -0.34
N ILE A 114 2.82 4.90 -1.64
CA ILE A 114 4.03 4.60 -2.41
C ILE A 114 4.43 5.86 -3.18
N TYR A 115 5.64 6.33 -2.94
CA TYR A 115 6.18 7.57 -3.48
C TYR A 115 7.42 7.33 -4.34
N VAL A 116 7.60 8.16 -5.37
CA VAL A 116 8.87 8.29 -6.10
C VAL A 116 9.27 9.75 -6.02
N GLY A 117 10.40 10.03 -5.38
CA GLY A 117 10.72 11.39 -4.97
C GLY A 117 9.60 11.98 -4.09
N ASN A 118 9.00 13.10 -4.53
CA ASN A 118 7.91 13.77 -3.81
C ASN A 118 6.52 13.51 -4.43
N GLN A 119 6.40 12.57 -5.36
CA GLN A 119 5.16 12.28 -6.08
C GLN A 119 4.60 10.92 -5.68
N LYS A 120 3.26 10.85 -5.56
CA LYS A 120 2.55 9.63 -5.21
C LYS A 120 2.37 8.73 -6.44
N LEU A 121 2.92 7.53 -6.38
CA LEU A 121 2.73 6.49 -7.39
C LEU A 121 1.53 5.60 -7.06
N GLY A 122 1.23 5.38 -5.79
CA GLY A 122 0.15 4.49 -5.39
C GLY A 122 -0.16 4.52 -3.92
N GLY A 123 -1.04 3.62 -3.50
CA GLY A 123 -1.42 3.48 -2.09
C GLY A 123 -2.10 2.16 -1.78
N ILE A 124 -2.18 1.87 -0.49
CA ILE A 124 -2.80 0.66 0.06
C ILE A 124 -4.00 1.08 0.93
N LEU A 125 -5.12 0.39 0.80
CA LEU A 125 -6.29 0.52 1.67
C LEU A 125 -6.62 -0.83 2.28
N ILE A 126 -6.32 -1.02 3.56
CA ILE A 126 -6.61 -2.24 4.31
C ILE A 126 -7.91 -2.06 5.10
N GLU A 127 -8.87 -2.95 4.89
CA GLU A 127 -10.12 -3.03 5.62
C GLU A 127 -10.21 -4.40 6.30
N ASN A 128 -10.30 -4.41 7.63
CA ASN A 128 -10.27 -5.63 8.43
C ASN A 128 -11.66 -6.01 8.93
N ILE A 129 -11.98 -7.29 8.87
CA ILE A 129 -13.14 -7.91 9.52
C ILE A 129 -12.59 -8.64 10.75
N LEU A 130 -13.14 -8.32 11.92
CA LEU A 130 -12.67 -8.85 13.18
C LEU A 130 -13.56 -9.99 13.69
N HIS A 131 -12.92 -11.01 14.28
CA HIS A 131 -13.59 -12.01 15.12
C HIS A 131 -12.97 -11.99 16.51
N GLY A 132 -13.73 -11.46 17.47
CA GLY A 132 -13.21 -11.17 18.81
C GLY A 132 -12.09 -10.12 18.75
N TYR A 133 -10.91 -10.47 19.24
CA TYR A 133 -9.74 -9.59 19.24
C TYR A 133 -8.82 -9.76 18.02
N ASN A 134 -9.07 -10.78 17.20
CA ASN A 134 -8.22 -11.13 16.08
C ASN A 134 -8.81 -10.65 14.75
N ILE A 135 -7.94 -10.47 13.77
CA ILE A 135 -8.34 -10.21 12.40
C ILE A 135 -8.74 -11.55 11.77
N GLU A 136 -10.00 -11.65 11.35
CA GLU A 136 -10.48 -12.82 10.61
C GLU A 136 -10.16 -12.69 9.13
N TRP A 137 -10.51 -11.54 8.54
CA TRP A 137 -10.23 -11.22 7.15
C TRP A 137 -9.60 -9.85 7.02
N SER A 138 -8.72 -9.70 6.04
CA SER A 138 -8.20 -8.42 5.59
C SER A 138 -8.43 -8.29 4.10
N ILE A 139 -9.14 -7.23 3.69
CA ILE A 139 -9.28 -6.82 2.31
C ILE A 139 -8.20 -5.77 2.04
N VAL A 140 -7.28 -6.08 1.15
CA VAL A 140 -6.12 -5.26 0.85
C VAL A 140 -6.28 -4.64 -0.53
N GLY A 141 -6.88 -3.45 -0.59
CA GLY A 141 -6.95 -2.67 -1.82
C GLY A 141 -5.60 -2.04 -2.16
N MET A 142 -5.17 -2.21 -3.38
CA MET A 142 -3.95 -1.63 -3.93
C MET A 142 -4.26 -0.89 -5.22
N GLY A 143 -3.95 0.40 -5.25
CA GLY A 143 -3.99 1.24 -6.44
C GLY A 143 -2.56 1.66 -6.79
N LEU A 144 -2.06 1.24 -7.95
CA LEU A 144 -0.72 1.59 -8.42
C LEU A 144 -0.82 2.20 -9.82
N ASN A 145 -0.34 3.41 -9.97
CA ASN A 145 -0.28 4.09 -11.26
C ASN A 145 0.87 3.52 -12.08
N ILE A 146 0.56 2.85 -13.18
CA ILE A 146 1.55 2.14 -13.99
C ILE A 146 1.77 2.84 -15.33
N ASN A 147 0.79 2.78 -16.23
CA ASN A 147 0.91 3.28 -17.61
C ASN A 147 0.28 4.67 -17.80
N GLN A 148 -0.48 5.15 -16.84
CA GLN A 148 -1.14 6.46 -16.90
C GLN A 148 -0.10 7.58 -16.95
N THR A 149 -0.25 8.52 -17.90
CA THR A 149 0.67 9.65 -18.09
C THR A 149 0.05 11.01 -17.78
N GLU A 150 -1.27 11.07 -17.64
CA GLU A 150 -2.00 12.31 -17.35
C GLU A 150 -2.73 12.21 -16.01
N PHE A 151 -2.54 13.22 -15.17
CA PHE A 151 -3.14 13.33 -13.84
C PHE A 151 -3.76 14.71 -13.64
N GLY A 152 -4.85 14.77 -12.87
CA GLY A 152 -5.50 16.03 -12.52
C GLY A 152 -4.69 16.92 -11.56
N TYR A 153 -3.61 16.38 -10.95
CA TYR A 153 -2.77 17.09 -9.99
C TYR A 153 -1.29 16.71 -10.12
N SER A 154 -0.41 17.68 -9.88
CA SER A 154 1.05 17.56 -10.06
C SER A 154 1.74 16.65 -9.01
N THR A 155 1.03 16.27 -7.95
CA THR A 155 1.58 15.42 -6.87
C THR A 155 1.45 13.93 -7.16
N ALA A 156 0.82 13.53 -8.27
CA ALA A 156 0.74 12.15 -8.71
C ALA A 156 1.78 11.84 -9.78
N THR A 157 2.19 10.59 -9.83
CA THR A 157 3.07 10.04 -10.87
C THR A 157 2.72 8.59 -11.19
N SER A 158 3.40 8.02 -12.18
CA SER A 158 3.26 6.61 -12.56
C SER A 158 4.61 5.98 -12.84
N LEU A 159 4.63 4.65 -12.95
CA LEU A 159 5.82 3.92 -13.35
C LEU A 159 6.30 4.37 -14.74
N GLN A 160 5.38 4.57 -15.70
CA GLN A 160 5.70 5.02 -17.05
C GLN A 160 6.34 6.42 -17.08
N LEU A 161 5.92 7.33 -16.20
CA LEU A 161 6.51 8.67 -16.13
C LEU A 161 7.91 8.66 -15.48
N GLN A 162 8.13 7.79 -14.49
CA GLN A 162 9.39 7.74 -13.72
C GLN A 162 10.45 6.83 -14.37
N SER A 163 10.03 5.81 -15.10
CA SER A 163 10.91 4.88 -15.82
C SER A 163 10.28 4.54 -17.18
N PRO A 164 10.38 5.45 -18.18
CA PRO A 164 9.67 5.31 -19.43
C PRO A 164 10.20 4.14 -20.25
N LEU A 165 9.28 3.31 -20.75
CA LEU A 165 9.53 2.31 -21.78
C LEU A 165 9.03 2.85 -23.13
N SER A 166 9.58 2.30 -24.22
CA SER A 166 9.07 2.58 -25.59
C SER A 166 7.63 2.12 -25.79
N ASN A 167 7.22 1.08 -25.04
CA ASN A 167 5.86 0.56 -24.97
C ASN A 167 5.35 0.66 -23.54
N THR A 168 4.06 0.37 -23.34
CA THR A 168 3.46 0.28 -22.00
C THR A 168 3.98 -0.93 -21.23
N TYR A 169 3.98 -0.82 -19.89
CA TYR A 169 4.27 -1.95 -19.01
C TYR A 169 3.18 -3.03 -19.14
N ASP A 170 3.60 -4.30 -19.11
CA ASP A 170 2.71 -5.47 -19.04
C ASP A 170 2.07 -5.57 -17.64
N LEU A 171 0.82 -5.14 -17.50
CA LEU A 171 0.10 -5.16 -16.23
C LEU A 171 -0.06 -6.59 -15.66
N PRO A 172 -0.44 -7.63 -16.45
CA PRO A 172 -0.49 -9.00 -15.95
C PRO A 172 0.85 -9.52 -15.44
N GLY A 173 1.94 -9.28 -16.14
CA GLY A 173 3.29 -9.68 -15.71
C GLY A 173 3.71 -8.97 -14.43
N LEU A 174 3.45 -7.67 -14.32
CA LEU A 174 3.75 -6.89 -13.12
C LEU A 174 2.89 -7.36 -11.93
N LEU A 175 1.61 -7.68 -12.15
CA LEU A 175 0.74 -8.22 -11.11
C LEU A 175 1.20 -9.61 -10.64
N SER A 176 1.66 -10.47 -11.54
CA SER A 176 2.25 -11.76 -11.17
C SER A 176 3.43 -11.57 -10.22
N ARG A 177 4.33 -10.66 -10.56
CA ARG A 177 5.48 -10.33 -9.72
C ARG A 177 5.06 -9.73 -8.38
N LEU A 178 4.06 -8.85 -8.38
CA LEU A 178 3.50 -8.26 -7.17
C LEU A 178 2.95 -9.33 -6.22
N CYS A 179 2.22 -10.32 -6.74
CA CYS A 179 1.74 -11.44 -5.92
C CYS A 179 2.90 -12.20 -5.25
N GLU A 180 3.98 -12.48 -5.98
CA GLU A 180 5.14 -13.21 -5.46
C GLU A 180 5.80 -12.45 -4.30
N THR A 181 6.04 -11.16 -4.45
CA THR A 181 6.70 -10.35 -3.42
C THR A 181 5.81 -10.08 -2.22
N LEU A 182 4.51 -9.84 -2.45
CA LEU A 182 3.52 -9.68 -1.37
C LEU A 182 3.42 -10.96 -0.53
N GLU A 183 3.29 -12.13 -1.17
CA GLU A 183 3.23 -13.41 -0.46
C GLU A 183 4.51 -13.66 0.34
N GLN A 184 5.67 -13.40 -0.24
CA GLN A 184 6.95 -13.55 0.45
C GLN A 184 6.99 -12.74 1.75
N ARG A 185 6.59 -11.46 1.70
CA ARG A 185 6.58 -10.58 2.88
C ARG A 185 5.48 -10.95 3.88
N TYR A 186 4.32 -11.35 3.39
CA TYR A 186 3.24 -11.85 4.23
C TYR A 186 3.66 -13.14 4.99
N LEU A 187 4.33 -14.07 4.33
CA LEU A 187 4.85 -15.28 4.96
C LEU A 187 5.97 -14.99 5.97
N GLN A 188 6.82 -13.98 5.72
CA GLN A 188 7.78 -13.49 6.73
C GLN A 188 7.07 -12.98 7.97
N LEU A 189 5.98 -12.21 7.81
CA LEU A 189 5.17 -11.73 8.92
C LEU A 189 4.54 -12.91 9.68
N ARG A 190 3.94 -13.85 8.96
CA ARG A 190 3.30 -15.05 9.51
C ARG A 190 4.29 -15.94 10.28
N SER A 191 5.55 -15.99 9.87
CA SER A 191 6.62 -16.71 10.57
C SER A 191 7.26 -15.93 11.73
N GLY A 192 6.73 -14.74 12.08
CA GLY A 192 7.18 -13.95 13.23
C GLY A 192 8.44 -13.11 13.00
N GLN A 193 8.90 -12.92 11.76
CA GLN A 193 10.11 -12.14 11.43
C GLN A 193 9.87 -10.61 11.50
N ARG A 194 9.22 -10.15 12.58
CA ARG A 194 8.78 -8.76 12.75
C ARG A 194 9.93 -7.76 12.79
N ASP A 195 11.01 -8.09 13.48
CA ASP A 195 12.17 -7.19 13.60
C ASP A 195 12.81 -6.93 12.23
N THR A 196 12.99 -7.98 11.43
CA THR A 196 13.51 -7.85 10.07
C THR A 196 12.60 -6.99 9.19
N LEU A 197 11.28 -7.21 9.25
CA LEU A 197 10.31 -6.41 8.51
C LEU A 197 10.35 -4.94 8.94
N LYS A 198 10.44 -4.67 10.25
CA LYS A 198 10.53 -3.30 10.78
C LYS A 198 11.80 -2.60 10.32
N ILE A 199 12.96 -3.25 10.40
CA ILE A 199 14.22 -2.68 9.94
C ILE A 199 14.14 -2.35 8.45
N ASN A 200 13.67 -3.29 7.62
CA ASN A 200 13.54 -3.08 6.18
C ASN A 200 12.56 -1.93 5.86
N TYR A 201 11.43 -1.85 6.59
CA TYR A 201 10.45 -0.79 6.41
C TYR A 201 11.02 0.60 6.73
N LEU A 202 11.77 0.73 7.83
CA LEU A 202 12.38 1.99 8.20
C LEU A 202 13.41 2.48 7.18
N GLN A 203 14.18 1.56 6.58
CA GLN A 203 15.16 1.90 5.54
C GLN A 203 14.54 2.51 4.27
N ILE A 204 13.28 2.16 3.98
CA ILE A 204 12.56 2.65 2.80
C ILE A 204 11.52 3.73 3.14
N LEU A 205 11.44 4.12 4.42
CA LEU A 205 10.45 5.10 4.86
C LEU A 205 10.83 6.50 4.36
N TYR A 206 9.87 7.17 3.76
CA TYR A 206 10.02 8.53 3.23
C TYR A 206 10.40 9.52 4.34
N ARG A 207 11.47 10.29 4.13
CA ARG A 207 12.05 11.26 5.08
C ARG A 207 12.51 10.66 6.43
N TYR A 208 12.85 9.35 6.45
CA TYR A 208 13.38 8.71 7.65
C TYR A 208 14.76 9.24 8.01
N GLN A 209 14.94 9.65 9.26
CA GLN A 209 16.17 10.24 9.78
C GLN A 209 16.59 11.56 9.12
N GLU A 210 15.64 12.26 8.48
CA GLU A 210 15.85 13.58 7.90
C GLU A 210 15.00 14.61 8.65
N GLU A 211 15.55 15.80 8.86
CA GLU A 211 14.81 16.90 9.49
C GLU A 211 13.92 17.60 8.46
N HIS A 212 12.63 17.63 8.70
CA HIS A 212 11.62 18.25 7.83
C HIS A 212 10.57 19.04 8.63
N PRO A 213 9.86 19.98 7.97
CA PRO A 213 8.67 20.58 8.54
C PRO A 213 7.51 19.60 8.56
N PHE A 214 6.77 19.60 9.67
CA PHE A 214 5.53 18.89 9.90
C PHE A 214 4.48 19.85 10.43
N GLU A 215 3.20 19.52 10.26
CA GLU A 215 2.10 20.28 10.83
C GLU A 215 1.18 19.35 11.63
N SER A 216 0.82 19.76 12.83
CA SER A 216 -0.15 19.09 13.69
C SER A 216 -0.97 20.14 14.42
N GLU A 217 -2.31 19.96 14.47
CA GLU A 217 -3.23 20.89 15.13
C GLU A 217 -3.07 22.36 14.68
N GLY A 218 -2.76 22.57 13.41
CA GLY A 218 -2.54 23.91 12.83
C GLY A 218 -1.20 24.56 13.21
N GLN A 219 -0.31 23.83 13.89
CA GLN A 219 1.03 24.30 14.26
C GLN A 219 2.09 23.60 13.42
N VAL A 220 2.95 24.40 12.80
CA VAL A 220 4.13 23.91 12.07
C VAL A 220 5.29 23.75 13.04
N PHE A 221 5.96 22.61 12.98
CA PHE A 221 7.17 22.32 13.76
C PHE A 221 8.19 21.57 12.89
N ARG A 222 9.46 21.66 13.26
CA ARG A 222 10.52 20.86 12.63
C ARG A 222 10.75 19.61 13.45
N GLY A 223 11.00 18.49 12.76
CA GLY A 223 11.25 17.23 13.44
C GLY A 223 11.88 16.20 12.51
N THR A 224 12.29 15.09 13.10
CA THR A 224 12.93 13.98 12.41
C THR A 224 12.12 12.70 12.65
N ILE A 225 11.72 12.00 11.60
CA ILE A 225 11.06 10.69 11.75
C ILE A 225 12.10 9.71 12.29
N VAL A 226 11.85 9.16 13.47
CA VAL A 226 12.72 8.19 14.14
C VAL A 226 12.16 6.77 14.16
N GLY A 227 10.93 6.58 13.71
CA GLY A 227 10.32 5.25 13.62
C GLY A 227 8.81 5.22 13.57
N VAL A 228 8.30 4.02 13.80
CA VAL A 228 6.88 3.74 14.07
C VAL A 228 6.77 2.88 15.33
N ASP A 229 5.75 3.12 16.16
CA ASP A 229 5.52 2.30 17.33
C ASP A 229 4.79 0.97 17.00
N ALA A 230 4.52 0.17 18.03
CA ALA A 230 3.87 -1.13 17.86
C ALA A 230 2.44 -1.05 17.32
N THR A 231 1.77 0.10 17.50
CA THR A 231 0.41 0.36 17.01
C THR A 231 0.38 1.04 15.64
N GLY A 232 1.55 1.37 15.09
CA GLY A 232 1.69 2.01 13.79
C GLY A 232 1.68 3.55 13.82
N ARG A 233 1.76 4.17 15.02
CA ARG A 233 1.90 5.63 15.11
C ARG A 233 3.29 6.05 14.67
N LEU A 234 3.35 7.16 13.92
CA LEU A 234 4.61 7.75 13.48
C LEU A 234 5.31 8.41 14.66
N ALA A 235 6.57 8.07 14.88
CA ALA A 235 7.42 8.66 15.91
C ALA A 235 8.29 9.76 15.31
N ILE A 236 8.13 10.99 15.78
CA ILE A 236 8.89 12.16 15.34
C ILE A 236 9.63 12.76 16.53
N ALA A 237 10.95 12.88 16.44
CA ALA A 237 11.78 13.59 17.39
C ALA A 237 11.71 15.08 17.08
N THR A 238 11.35 15.90 18.10
CA THR A 238 11.26 17.35 18.03
C THR A 238 11.50 17.93 19.43
N ASP A 239 12.21 19.03 19.55
CA ASP A 239 12.48 19.74 20.82
C ASP A 239 13.03 18.81 21.94
N GLY A 240 13.90 17.86 21.57
CA GLY A 240 14.52 16.90 22.51
C GLY A 240 13.59 15.80 23.02
N GLN A 241 12.40 15.67 22.48
CA GLN A 241 11.41 14.64 22.84
C GLN A 241 10.94 13.87 21.61
N VAL A 242 10.39 12.66 21.81
CA VAL A 242 9.71 11.89 20.76
C VAL A 242 8.21 12.02 20.94
N ARG A 243 7.54 12.55 19.92
CA ARG A 243 6.07 12.63 19.84
C ARG A 243 5.55 11.51 18.92
N TYR A 244 4.39 10.97 19.27
CA TYR A 244 3.74 9.89 18.51
C TYR A 244 2.44 10.38 17.89
N PHE A 245 2.30 10.18 16.58
CA PHE A 245 1.17 10.69 15.82
C PHE A 245 0.41 9.55 15.17
N GLY A 246 -0.90 9.51 15.41
CA GLY A 246 -1.83 8.69 14.67
C GLY A 246 -2.07 9.23 13.27
N PHE A 247 -2.76 8.44 12.46
CA PHE A 247 -3.10 8.83 11.09
C PHE A 247 -3.96 10.12 11.06
N LYS A 248 -3.55 11.12 10.25
CA LYS A 248 -4.10 12.47 10.13
C LYS A 248 -3.86 13.39 11.34
N GLU A 249 -3.15 12.96 12.36
CA GLU A 249 -2.74 13.86 13.46
C GLU A 249 -1.51 14.71 13.08
N VAL A 250 -0.80 14.29 12.06
CA VAL A 250 0.33 15.03 11.49
C VAL A 250 0.26 15.03 9.97
N SER A 251 0.57 16.15 9.34
CA SER A 251 0.80 16.29 7.91
C SER A 251 2.27 16.56 7.63
N PHE A 252 2.73 16.07 6.47
CA PHE A 252 4.08 16.35 5.98
C PHE A 252 4.06 17.75 5.36
N GLY A 253 4.68 18.72 6.01
CA GLY A 253 4.79 20.09 5.53
C GLY A 253 5.38 20.14 4.11
N MET A 254 4.99 21.16 3.33
CA MET A 254 5.63 21.43 2.05
C MET A 254 7.10 21.77 2.30
N GLN A 255 7.99 21.23 1.43
CA GLN A 255 9.37 21.73 1.41
C GLN A 255 9.32 23.21 0.99
N ASP A 256 10.07 24.05 1.71
CA ASP A 256 10.44 25.34 1.16
C ASP A 256 11.16 25.10 -0.17
N VAL A 257 10.59 25.63 -1.25
CA VAL A 257 11.13 25.57 -2.62
C VAL A 257 12.32 26.53 -2.70
#